data_060f6cab6f1b72d85f88ef1b19d956f8
#
_entry.id   060f6cab6f1b72d85f88ef1b19d956f8
#
_cell.length_a   1.000
_cell.length_b   1.000
_cell.length_c   1.000
_cell.angle_alpha   90.00
_cell.angle_beta   90.00
_cell.angle_gamma   90.00
#
_symmetry.space_group_name_H-M   'P 1'
#
loop_
_entity.id
_entity.type
_entity.pdbx_description
1 polymer ?
#
loop_
_entity_poly.entity_id
_entity_poly.type
_entity_poly.pdbx_seq_one_letter_code
_entity_poly.pdbx_strand_id
1 'polypeptide(L)'
;MANEERFKDNEDGTISDTRYNLMWTKEDSYQMRKKWCAWKGANNFTTWLNEQKFAGHEDWRLPKSQECRNLYDHESKNSDFNGDIVHIDFKFPEGCGSNYWCQEETGINAMAYNFYSDRAYQVRKKAKDEDNMCCRAVRTAGPVVKRSGRLSSTGRTRKE
;
A
#
# COMPACT_ATOMS: atom_id res chain seq x y z
N MET A 1 -11.60 -20.39 -12.44
CA MET A 1 -11.21 -20.37 -12.21
C MET A 1 -10.70 -20.36 -11.47
N ALA A 2 -10.54 -20.75 -11.52
CA ALA A 2 -10.06 -20.67 -10.67
C ALA A 2 -9.53 -19.88 -10.44
N ASN A 3 -9.68 -19.70 -9.87
CA ASN A 3 -9.29 -18.76 -9.57
C ASN A 3 -8.12 -18.72 -8.89
N GLU A 4 -7.08 -18.36 -9.38
CA GLU A 4 -5.99 -18.18 -8.73
C GLU A 4 -6.15 -17.12 -7.79
N GLU A 5 -5.68 -17.20 -6.56
CA GLU A 5 -5.77 -16.15 -5.63
C GLU A 5 -4.86 -15.05 -6.03
N ARG A 6 -5.42 -13.88 -6.16
CA ARG A 6 -4.61 -12.71 -6.49
C ARG A 6 -3.73 -12.29 -5.32
N PHE A 7 -4.30 -12.29 -4.12
CA PHE A 7 -3.59 -11.83 -2.92
C PHE A 7 -3.14 -13.02 -2.09
N LYS A 8 -1.91 -12.94 -1.59
CA LYS A 8 -1.35 -14.00 -0.78
C LYS A 8 -0.83 -13.39 0.51
N ASP A 9 -1.29 -13.93 1.66
CA ASP A 9 -0.79 -13.51 2.96
C ASP A 9 0.53 -14.22 3.20
N ASN A 10 1.61 -13.47 3.31
CA ASN A 10 2.94 -14.04 3.46
C ASN A 10 3.26 -14.42 4.91
N GLU A 11 2.33 -14.12 5.83
CA GLU A 11 2.47 -14.47 7.24
C GLU A 11 3.67 -13.79 7.90
N ASP A 12 4.06 -12.65 7.39
CA ASP A 12 5.16 -11.86 7.94
C ASP A 12 4.76 -10.39 8.06
N GLY A 13 3.47 -10.11 7.96
CA GLY A 13 2.98 -8.72 8.01
C GLY A 13 2.81 -8.12 6.64
N THR A 14 2.96 -8.92 5.58
CA THR A 14 2.79 -8.40 4.21
C THR A 14 1.82 -9.26 3.42
N ILE A 15 1.26 -8.66 2.38
CA ILE A 15 0.39 -9.36 1.44
C ILE A 15 0.91 -9.10 0.04
N SER A 16 1.13 -10.15 -0.72
CA SER A 16 1.57 -10.03 -2.11
C SER A 16 0.37 -9.92 -3.03
N ASP A 17 0.46 -8.98 -3.97
CA ASP A 17 -0.51 -8.85 -5.04
C ASP A 17 0.13 -9.44 -6.28
N THR A 18 -0.28 -10.66 -6.62
CA THR A 18 0.37 -11.38 -7.71
C THR A 18 -0.01 -10.81 -9.08
N ARG A 19 -1.13 -10.10 -9.16
CA ARG A 19 -1.54 -9.53 -10.44
C ARG A 19 -0.66 -8.36 -10.86
N TYR A 20 -0.22 -7.54 -9.89
CA TYR A 20 0.55 -6.35 -10.22
C TYR A 20 1.99 -6.42 -9.71
N ASN A 21 2.38 -7.57 -9.17
CA ASN A 21 3.75 -7.79 -8.69
C ASN A 21 4.14 -6.76 -7.63
N LEU A 22 3.25 -6.56 -6.69
CA LEU A 22 3.46 -5.63 -5.60
C LEU A 22 3.36 -6.36 -4.27
N MET A 23 3.97 -5.79 -3.26
CA MET A 23 3.84 -6.30 -1.91
C MET A 23 3.39 -5.15 -1.04
N TRP A 24 2.29 -5.32 -0.33
CA TRP A 24 1.71 -4.30 0.52
C TRP A 24 1.91 -4.69 1.98
N THR A 25 2.03 -3.70 2.87
CA THR A 25 1.96 -4.04 4.28
C THR A 25 0.54 -4.49 4.57
N LYS A 26 0.40 -5.51 5.41
CA LYS A 26 -0.91 -6.06 5.73
C LYS A 26 -1.74 -5.03 6.49
N GLU A 27 -1.12 -4.35 7.47
CA GLU A 27 -1.77 -3.28 8.19
C GLU A 27 -1.31 -1.94 7.66
N ASP A 28 -2.18 -0.94 7.72
CA ASP A 28 -1.80 0.41 7.31
C ASP A 28 -1.21 1.17 8.51
N SER A 29 -0.82 2.42 8.29
CA SER A 29 -0.16 3.21 9.34
C SER A 29 -1.08 3.48 10.52
N TYR A 30 -2.39 3.62 10.28
CA TYR A 30 -3.33 3.82 11.37
C TYR A 30 -3.46 2.55 12.20
N GLN A 31 -3.53 1.40 11.54
CA GLN A 31 -3.65 0.13 12.26
C GLN A 31 -2.41 -0.14 13.11
N MET A 32 -1.23 0.20 12.58
CA MET A 32 0.02 -0.03 13.32
C MET A 32 0.23 0.96 14.45
N ARG A 33 -0.14 2.23 14.26
CA ARG A 33 0.22 3.28 15.19
C ARG A 33 -0.95 3.90 15.92
N LYS A 34 -2.17 3.63 15.46
CA LYS A 34 -3.40 4.14 16.08
C LYS A 34 -3.47 5.66 16.05
N LYS A 35 -2.92 6.26 15.00
CA LYS A 35 -3.05 7.70 14.81
C LYS A 35 -2.94 8.00 13.32
N TRP A 36 -3.52 9.14 12.96
CA TRP A 36 -3.52 9.60 11.57
C TRP A 36 -2.23 10.37 11.31
N CYS A 37 -1.92 10.60 10.04
CA CYS A 37 -0.67 11.27 9.71
C CYS A 37 -0.85 12.19 8.50
N ALA A 38 -0.09 13.28 8.51
CA ALA A 38 0.02 14.15 7.34
C ALA A 38 0.96 13.48 6.34
N TRP A 39 1.10 14.08 5.17
CA TRP A 39 1.91 13.48 4.10
C TRP A 39 3.37 13.26 4.53
N LYS A 40 3.93 14.23 5.26
CA LYS A 40 5.28 14.06 5.75
C LYS A 40 5.37 12.88 6.72
N GLY A 41 4.35 12.73 7.57
CA GLY A 41 4.31 11.60 8.49
C GLY A 41 4.20 10.28 7.76
N ALA A 42 3.47 10.27 6.63
CA ALA A 42 3.36 9.06 5.83
C ALA A 42 4.72 8.68 5.23
N ASN A 43 5.46 9.67 4.74
CA ASN A 43 6.81 9.41 4.23
C ASN A 43 7.74 8.96 5.35
N ASN A 44 7.61 9.56 6.54
CA ASN A 44 8.41 9.14 7.68
C ASN A 44 8.08 7.70 8.09
N PHE A 45 6.82 7.30 7.93
CA PHE A 45 6.42 5.94 8.24
C PHE A 45 7.12 4.93 7.32
N THR A 46 7.19 5.24 6.01
CA THR A 46 7.89 4.34 5.09
C THR A 46 9.40 4.32 5.39
N THR A 47 9.97 5.46 5.78
CA THR A 47 11.37 5.51 6.17
C THR A 47 11.60 4.63 7.40
N TRP A 48 10.69 4.70 8.36
CA TRP A 48 10.80 3.90 9.57
C TRP A 48 10.73 2.40 9.24
N LEU A 49 9.83 2.00 8.33
CA LEU A 49 9.76 0.60 7.92
C LEU A 49 11.08 0.14 7.32
N ASN A 50 11.71 1.00 6.52
CA ASN A 50 12.97 0.65 5.88
C ASN A 50 14.11 0.56 6.89
N GLU A 51 14.11 1.44 7.89
CA GLU A 51 15.11 1.38 8.94
C GLU A 51 14.95 0.11 9.78
N GLN A 52 13.73 -0.34 9.97
CA GLN A 52 13.44 -1.57 10.69
C GLN A 52 13.64 -2.80 9.82
N LYS A 53 13.84 -2.62 8.54
CA LYS A 53 13.91 -3.70 7.56
C LYS A 53 12.67 -4.57 7.68
N PHE A 54 11.51 -3.91 7.66
CA PHE A 54 10.24 -4.59 7.87
C PHE A 54 10.07 -5.74 6.89
N ALA A 55 9.75 -6.92 7.40
CA ALA A 55 9.62 -8.15 6.62
C ALA A 55 10.87 -8.44 5.77
N GLY A 56 12.03 -7.91 6.18
CA GLY A 56 13.29 -8.15 5.50
C GLY A 56 13.56 -7.23 4.32
N HIS A 57 12.78 -6.17 4.15
CA HIS A 57 12.93 -5.29 2.99
C HIS A 57 13.22 -3.85 3.40
N GLU A 58 13.94 -3.14 2.54
CA GLU A 58 14.35 -1.77 2.81
C GLU A 58 13.89 -0.80 1.73
N ASP A 59 12.91 -1.18 0.92
CA ASP A 59 12.45 -0.37 -0.19
C ASP A 59 10.95 -0.08 -0.14
N TRP A 60 10.43 0.04 1.07
CA TRP A 60 9.04 0.42 1.27
C TRP A 60 8.84 1.87 0.86
N ARG A 61 7.72 2.17 0.25
CA ARG A 61 7.42 3.51 -0.26
C ARG A 61 5.93 3.76 -0.21
N LEU A 62 5.54 5.01 -0.41
CA LEU A 62 4.13 5.32 -0.60
C LEU A 62 3.70 4.80 -1.97
N PRO A 63 2.44 4.42 -2.11
CA PRO A 63 1.96 3.94 -3.40
C PRO A 63 1.76 5.09 -4.38
N LYS A 64 1.80 4.77 -5.65
CA LYS A 64 1.32 5.68 -6.68
C LYS A 64 -0.19 5.61 -6.66
N SER A 65 -0.85 6.68 -7.08
CA SER A 65 -2.31 6.69 -7.09
C SER A 65 -2.87 5.55 -7.95
N GLN A 66 -2.19 5.22 -9.05
CA GLN A 66 -2.64 4.11 -9.89
C GLN A 66 -2.55 2.77 -9.15
N GLU A 67 -1.55 2.64 -8.27
CA GLU A 67 -1.41 1.40 -7.50
C GLU A 67 -2.56 1.26 -6.49
N CYS A 68 -2.99 2.36 -5.90
CA CYS A 68 -4.17 2.33 -5.04
C CYS A 68 -5.42 1.99 -5.84
N ARG A 69 -5.54 2.55 -7.04
CA ARG A 69 -6.68 2.24 -7.90
C ARG A 69 -6.68 0.75 -8.25
N ASN A 70 -5.52 0.17 -8.47
CA ASN A 70 -5.41 -1.26 -8.76
C ASN A 70 -5.71 -2.12 -7.54
N LEU A 71 -5.50 -1.58 -6.34
CA LEU A 71 -5.81 -2.29 -5.11
C LEU A 71 -7.29 -2.26 -4.79
N TYR A 72 -7.97 -1.21 -5.18
CA TYR A 72 -9.42 -1.08 -4.97
C TYR A 72 -10.14 -2.19 -5.72
N ASP A 73 -11.10 -2.84 -5.05
CA ASP A 73 -11.89 -3.89 -5.67
C ASP A 73 -13.35 -3.65 -5.34
N HIS A 74 -14.10 -3.19 -6.34
CA HIS A 74 -15.49 -2.85 -6.16
C HIS A 74 -16.30 -3.97 -5.52
N GLU A 75 -15.96 -5.21 -5.81
CA GLU A 75 -16.72 -6.35 -5.30
C GLU A 75 -16.29 -6.82 -3.93
N SER A 76 -15.18 -6.33 -3.42
CA SER A 76 -14.73 -6.70 -2.10
C SER A 76 -15.36 -5.78 -1.07
N LYS A 77 -15.63 -6.32 0.11
CA LYS A 77 -16.20 -5.54 1.19
C LYS A 77 -15.40 -5.83 2.44
N ASN A 78 -14.89 -4.78 3.03
CA ASN A 78 -14.14 -4.86 4.27
C ASN A 78 -14.63 -3.70 5.15
N SER A 79 -14.19 -3.62 6.37
CA SER A 79 -14.63 -2.57 7.28
C SER A 79 -13.47 -1.67 7.61
N ASP A 80 -13.73 -0.38 7.66
CA ASP A 80 -12.71 0.56 8.07
C ASP A 80 -12.75 0.78 9.59
N PHE A 81 -11.96 1.73 10.07
CA PHE A 81 -11.83 2.02 11.49
C PHE A 81 -13.16 2.41 12.15
N ASN A 82 -14.10 2.88 11.37
CA ASN A 82 -15.39 3.34 11.86
C ASN A 82 -16.51 2.35 11.58
N GLY A 83 -16.19 1.20 11.03
CA GLY A 83 -17.16 0.18 10.69
C GLY A 83 -17.85 0.39 9.36
N ASP A 84 -17.42 1.38 8.59
CA ASP A 84 -17.99 1.62 7.27
C ASP A 84 -17.32 0.71 6.24
N ILE A 85 -18.02 0.45 5.16
CA ILE A 85 -17.51 -0.45 4.13
C ILE A 85 -16.47 0.24 3.27
N VAL A 86 -15.33 -0.42 3.12
CA VAL A 86 -14.30 -0.02 2.15
C VAL A 86 -14.09 -1.19 1.21
N HIS A 87 -13.68 -0.88 0.00
CA HIS A 87 -13.58 -1.88 -1.07
C HIS A 87 -12.14 -2.34 -1.24
N ILE A 88 -11.71 -3.15 -0.30
CA ILE A 88 -10.38 -3.75 -0.32
C ILE A 88 -10.55 -5.22 0.05
N ASP A 89 -9.72 -6.07 -0.49
CA ASP A 89 -9.83 -7.51 -0.29
C ASP A 89 -9.84 -7.86 1.19
N PHE A 90 -10.64 -8.84 1.56
CA PHE A 90 -10.79 -9.21 2.97
C PHE A 90 -9.54 -9.90 3.55
N LYS A 91 -8.54 -10.20 2.74
CA LYS A 91 -7.29 -10.68 3.29
C LYS A 91 -6.56 -9.58 4.05
N PHE A 92 -6.86 -8.33 3.75
CA PHE A 92 -6.37 -7.22 4.56
C PHE A 92 -7.27 -7.12 5.79
N PRO A 93 -6.69 -6.87 6.97
CA PRO A 93 -7.52 -6.90 8.19
C PRO A 93 -8.50 -5.74 8.25
N GLU A 94 -9.62 -5.96 8.91
CA GLU A 94 -10.62 -4.92 9.09
C GLU A 94 -10.09 -3.84 10.03
N GLY A 95 -10.71 -2.70 10.01
CA GLY A 95 -10.30 -1.59 10.87
C GLY A 95 -9.31 -0.65 10.23
N CYS A 96 -9.14 -0.71 8.93
CA CYS A 96 -8.17 0.12 8.22
C CYS A 96 -8.69 1.55 8.03
N GLY A 97 -7.83 2.42 7.55
CA GLY A 97 -8.27 3.74 7.10
C GLY A 97 -8.92 3.65 5.75
N SER A 98 -9.46 4.78 5.29
CA SER A 98 -10.11 4.84 4.00
C SER A 98 -9.46 5.86 3.06
N ASN A 99 -8.66 6.77 3.59
CA ASN A 99 -7.97 7.79 2.79
C ASN A 99 -6.48 7.56 2.87
N TYR A 100 -5.88 7.16 1.76
CA TYR A 100 -4.48 6.79 1.75
C TYR A 100 -3.65 7.78 0.95
N TRP A 101 -2.58 8.26 1.56
CA TRP A 101 -1.63 9.13 0.89
C TRP A 101 -0.94 8.37 -0.24
N CYS A 102 -0.72 9.08 -1.35
CA CYS A 102 0.05 8.57 -2.48
C CYS A 102 1.32 9.39 -2.62
N GLN A 103 2.23 8.94 -3.46
CA GLN A 103 3.53 9.60 -3.57
C GLN A 103 3.52 10.85 -4.45
N GLU A 104 2.55 11.01 -5.33
CA GLU A 104 2.52 12.16 -6.24
C GLU A 104 2.23 13.44 -5.46
N GLU A 105 2.96 14.50 -5.75
CA GLU A 105 2.80 15.75 -5.04
C GLU A 105 2.89 16.92 -5.99
N THR A 106 2.26 18.02 -5.62
CA THR A 106 2.28 19.26 -6.40
C THR A 106 2.24 20.43 -5.42
N GLY A 107 3.38 21.06 -5.16
CA GLY A 107 3.44 22.20 -4.26
C GLY A 107 3.02 21.81 -2.85
N ILE A 108 1.97 22.46 -2.34
CA ILE A 108 1.48 22.21 -1.00
C ILE A 108 0.52 21.02 -0.91
N ASN A 109 0.24 20.41 -2.05
CA ASN A 109 -0.72 19.31 -2.12
C ASN A 109 -0.03 18.01 -2.48
N ALA A 110 -0.66 16.90 -2.10
CA ALA A 110 -0.24 15.57 -2.53
C ALA A 110 -1.50 14.79 -2.88
N MET A 111 -1.33 13.72 -3.62
CA MET A 111 -2.47 12.89 -4.00
C MET A 111 -2.83 11.95 -2.87
N ALA A 112 -4.10 11.67 -2.74
CA ALA A 112 -4.61 10.66 -1.85
C ALA A 112 -5.64 9.85 -2.61
N TYR A 113 -5.94 8.66 -2.12
CA TYR A 113 -6.91 7.78 -2.74
C TYR A 113 -7.95 7.37 -1.70
N ASN A 114 -9.23 7.46 -2.10
CA ASN A 114 -10.34 7.13 -1.21
C ASN A 114 -10.92 5.78 -1.55
N PHE A 115 -10.93 4.87 -0.58
CA PHE A 115 -11.39 3.49 -0.81
C PHE A 115 -12.89 3.28 -0.62
N TYR A 116 -13.63 4.34 -0.30
CA TYR A 116 -15.09 4.26 -0.37
C TYR A 116 -15.55 4.51 -1.81
N SER A 117 -14.97 5.53 -2.44
CA SER A 117 -15.51 6.07 -3.69
C SER A 117 -14.65 5.82 -4.91
N ASP A 118 -13.50 5.14 -4.76
CA ASP A 118 -12.60 4.85 -5.89
C ASP A 118 -12.16 6.15 -6.56
N ARG A 119 -11.67 7.10 -5.78
CA ARG A 119 -11.25 8.38 -6.32
C ARG A 119 -9.89 8.79 -5.81
N ALA A 120 -9.04 9.23 -6.75
CA ALA A 120 -7.80 9.89 -6.40
C ALA A 120 -8.09 11.39 -6.37
N TYR A 121 -7.54 12.10 -5.41
CA TYR A 121 -7.81 13.53 -5.28
C TYR A 121 -6.65 14.23 -4.60
N GLN A 122 -6.58 15.54 -4.76
CA GLN A 122 -5.50 16.31 -4.16
C GLN A 122 -5.90 16.79 -2.78
N VAL A 123 -4.96 16.73 -1.85
CA VAL A 123 -5.18 17.10 -0.46
C VAL A 123 -3.99 17.92 -0.01
N ARG A 124 -4.22 18.91 0.84
CA ARG A 124 -3.12 19.64 1.44
C ARG A 124 -2.24 18.66 2.20
N LYS A 125 -0.94 18.80 2.02
CA LYS A 125 0.01 17.88 2.67
C LYS A 125 -0.09 17.88 4.18
N LYS A 126 -0.60 18.95 4.77
CA LYS A 126 -0.72 19.03 6.22
C LYS A 126 -2.00 18.42 6.78
N ALA A 127 -2.91 17.99 5.93
CA ALA A 127 -4.15 17.37 6.39
C ALA A 127 -3.83 16.10 7.15
N LYS A 128 -4.51 15.85 8.23
CA LYS A 128 -4.21 14.73 9.08
C LYS A 128 -5.46 14.19 9.76
N ASP A 129 -5.74 14.67 10.97
CA ASP A 129 -6.84 14.14 11.78
C ASP A 129 -8.20 14.45 11.22
N GLU A 130 -8.36 15.65 10.71
CA GLU A 130 -9.67 16.10 10.24
C GLU A 130 -10.17 15.28 9.05
N ASP A 131 -9.27 14.66 8.31
CA ASP A 131 -9.65 13.86 7.16
C ASP A 131 -9.27 12.39 7.33
N ASN A 132 -8.84 12.00 8.51
CA ASN A 132 -8.47 10.62 8.82
C ASN A 132 -7.47 10.09 7.81
N MET A 133 -6.37 10.84 7.62
CA MET A 133 -5.37 10.48 6.62
C MET A 133 -4.39 9.46 7.17
N CYS A 134 -4.06 8.49 6.35
CA CYS A 134 -3.06 7.47 6.70
C CYS A 134 -2.41 6.97 5.42
N CYS A 135 -1.62 5.94 5.52
CA CYS A 135 -1.01 5.33 4.33
C CYS A 135 -0.83 3.84 4.53
N ARG A 136 -0.71 3.15 3.43
CA ARG A 136 -0.33 1.74 3.43
C ARG A 136 0.90 1.66 2.54
N ALA A 137 2.00 1.16 3.08
CA ALA A 137 3.24 1.12 2.31
C ALA A 137 3.22 -0.03 1.31
N VAL A 138 3.97 0.15 0.25
CA VAL A 138 4.03 -0.84 -0.83
C VAL A 138 5.48 -0.92 -1.31
N ARG A 139 5.82 -2.02 -1.91
CA ARG A 139 7.08 -2.17 -2.62
C ARG A 139 6.84 -3.02 -3.86
N THR A 140 7.68 -2.85 -4.85
CA THR A 140 7.63 -3.71 -6.01
C THR A 140 8.25 -5.04 -5.60
N ALA A 141 7.57 -6.13 -5.92
CA ALA A 141 8.01 -7.43 -5.43
C ALA A 141 9.24 -7.99 -6.16
N GLY A 142 9.76 -7.23 -7.10
CA GLY A 142 10.92 -7.69 -7.85
C GLY A 142 10.49 -8.50 -9.04
N PRO A 143 11.42 -8.79 -9.92
CA PRO A 143 11.06 -9.52 -11.13
C PRO A 143 10.57 -10.90 -10.78
N VAL A 144 9.56 -11.35 -11.50
CA VAL A 144 9.10 -12.69 -11.39
C VAL A 144 10.12 -13.55 -12.09
N VAL A 145 10.66 -14.54 -11.38
CA VAL A 145 11.61 -15.41 -12.00
C VAL A 145 10.86 -16.40 -12.82
N LYS A 146 11.08 -16.37 -14.07
CA LYS A 146 10.43 -17.27 -14.84
C LYS A 146 11.30 -18.31 -14.95
N ARG A 147 11.15 -19.18 -14.86
CA ARG A 147 11.97 -20.04 -14.84
C ARG A 147 12.60 -20.34 -15.87
N SER A 148 12.88 -20.05 -16.30
CA SER A 148 13.52 -20.31 -17.24
C SER A 148 14.76 -20.14 -16.98
N GLY A 149 15.01 -20.03 -16.19
CA GLY A 149 16.09 -19.89 -15.88
C GLY A 149 16.98 -18.91 -16.22
N ARG A 150 17.18 -18.23 -16.38
CA ARG A 150 17.98 -17.38 -16.57
C ARG A 150 17.94 -16.35 -15.85
N LEU A 151 18.36 -16.10 -15.36
CA LEU A 151 18.25 -15.06 -14.62
C LEU A 151 18.58 -13.97 -14.95
N SER A 152 18.57 -13.51 -15.34
CA SER A 152 18.77 -12.46 -15.54
C SER A 152 19.06 -11.52 -15.10
N SER A 153 19.58 -11.67 -15.34
CA SER A 153 19.93 -10.62 -15.07
C SER A 153 19.68 -9.83 -14.60
N THR A 154 20.21 -10.05 -14.34
CA THR A 154 20.24 -9.16 -13.92
C THR A 154 20.08 -8.63 -13.33
N GLY A 155 20.44 -8.80 -13.16
CA GLY A 155 20.77 -8.09 -12.82
C GLY A 155 20.59 -7.79 -12.32
N ARG A 156 21.15 -7.95 -12.29
CA ARG A 156 21.41 -7.31 -12.10
C ARG A 156 21.09 -6.80 -11.60
N THR A 157 21.27 -7.06 -11.38
CA THR A 157 21.32 -6.33 -11.15
C THR A 157 21.11 -5.82 -10.59
N ARG A 158 21.64 -6.02 -10.63
CA ARG A 158 21.78 -5.32 -10.34
C ARG A 158 21.41 -4.80 -9.76
N LYS A 159 21.66 -5.05 -9.73
CA LYS A 159 21.55 -4.45 -9.46
C LYS A 159 21.08 -4.15 -9.18
N GLU A 160 21.48 -4.61 -9.21
CA GLU A 160 21.30 -4.22 -9.32
C GLU A 160 20.98 -4.10 -9.15
#